data_bcd0395ca0a8dedcee39048b62e72846
#
_entry.id   bcd0395ca0a8dedcee39048b62e72846
#
_cell.length_a   1.000
_cell.length_b   1.000
_cell.length_c   1.000
_cell.angle_alpha   90.00
_cell.angle_beta   90.00
_cell.angle_gamma   90.00
#
_symmetry.space_group_name_H-M   'P 1'
#
loop_
_entity.id
_entity.type
_entity.pdbx_description
1 polymer ?
#
loop_
_entity_poly.entity_id
_entity_poly.type
_entity_poly.pdbx_seq_one_letter_code
_entity_poly.pdbx_strand_id
1 'polypeptide(L)'
;MGDAPARVGAADAAGAALDRFFETFYRQRPVTATFTGLHQHDGVLPDWSPAALGTQADELRALRRELEAAGRVPDADVRAFPGDVDLALADAALEIALAEHESGHFVHRNPSLWTGEAIFGVLSLVTRDFAPLAERLKSAEARLAAIPAFLAQAAQTMASSPLDWKMKARQDCDAAVPLFAQALPAWVRDEVAQGRAPGIDAERWSRVSVAASEAFTAFATWLAVPDMASAGIATSWFGRGKPKGLADIGPTGESAPQLLLELLVRRGHWVTTPLSELLDEATTALAEARVRLDEMAAPHGGWPAVQEQLADAHPTPPQYLARFHETWDACRAAAEAHELVTWPDAPLRYVPFPAHTRDAAPKLYYLHYRSPAPFDPVGVFDYVVAPLDGLTGEEVTARLRQWNDSVITLNHVVHHGAIGHHVQNHHAYRGASRIGRVAAVDAACRLSMFTGGSLAEGWACYVCDLMEEIGFLTPLDAIAQQHTRVRIAARAVADLRLHTGRASIPSITWHYEDQASMSRAAARGEAIRNSMYPGAAVMYWLGTREIHRLRAEIRRREGASFSMRRFHDRFLSYGAIPVAVIARLMLADEVAR
;
A
#
# COMPACT_ATOMS: atom_id res chain seq x y z
N MET A 1 32.37 14.90 -34.07
CA MET A 1 32.99 13.87 -33.19
C MET A 1 33.50 14.55 -31.93
N GLY A 2 32.67 14.88 -30.98
CA GLY A 2 33.03 15.65 -29.76
C GLY A 2 32.21 15.34 -28.49
N ASP A 3 31.20 14.44 -28.56
CA ASP A 3 30.25 14.23 -27.43
C ASP A 3 30.42 12.93 -26.61
N ALA A 4 31.28 12.00 -27.00
CA ALA A 4 31.38 10.71 -26.32
C ALA A 4 32.03 10.75 -24.92
N PRO A 5 33.12 11.50 -24.66
CA PRO A 5 33.72 11.53 -23.30
C PRO A 5 32.85 12.24 -22.26
N ALA A 6 32.12 13.29 -22.66
CA ALA A 6 31.26 14.05 -21.73
C ALA A 6 30.02 13.22 -21.31
N ARG A 7 29.47 12.39 -22.19
CA ARG A 7 28.33 11.50 -21.87
C ARG A 7 28.71 10.34 -20.96
N VAL A 8 29.92 9.78 -21.09
CA VAL A 8 30.42 8.70 -20.22
C VAL A 8 30.60 9.24 -18.79
N GLY A 9 31.23 10.39 -18.61
CA GLY A 9 31.42 11.00 -17.29
C GLY A 9 30.10 11.41 -16.61
N ALA A 10 29.09 11.85 -17.38
CA ALA A 10 27.76 12.17 -16.84
C ALA A 10 26.98 10.92 -16.41
N ALA A 11 27.07 9.83 -17.15
CA ALA A 11 26.44 8.56 -16.80
C ALA A 11 27.03 7.97 -15.51
N ASP A 12 28.35 8.07 -15.32
CA ASP A 12 29.05 7.65 -14.11
C ASP A 12 28.63 8.52 -12.90
N ALA A 13 28.49 9.83 -13.07
CA ALA A 13 28.03 10.74 -12.01
C ALA A 13 26.58 10.47 -11.61
N ALA A 14 25.69 10.23 -12.57
CA ALA A 14 24.29 9.86 -12.32
C ALA A 14 24.18 8.53 -11.56
N GLY A 15 24.94 7.50 -11.99
CA GLY A 15 25.01 6.22 -11.31
C GLY A 15 25.47 6.36 -9.85
N ALA A 16 26.55 7.11 -9.62
CA ALA A 16 27.07 7.35 -8.27
C ALA A 16 26.10 8.15 -7.38
N ALA A 17 25.36 9.11 -7.93
CA ALA A 17 24.35 9.86 -7.17
C ALA A 17 23.17 8.96 -6.76
N LEU A 18 22.71 8.06 -7.65
CA LEU A 18 21.68 7.07 -7.34
C LEU A 18 22.17 6.04 -6.31
N ASP A 19 23.43 5.62 -6.35
CA ASP A 19 23.98 4.73 -5.33
C ASP A 19 23.92 5.37 -3.94
N ARG A 20 24.35 6.63 -3.81
CA ARG A 20 24.25 7.39 -2.55
C ARG A 20 22.80 7.62 -2.11
N PHE A 21 21.89 7.86 -3.08
CA PHE A 21 20.47 7.94 -2.79
C PHE A 21 19.96 6.65 -2.12
N PHE A 22 20.22 5.49 -2.70
CA PHE A 22 19.75 4.21 -2.17
C PHE A 22 20.42 3.85 -0.84
N GLU A 23 21.73 4.11 -0.69
CA GLU A 23 22.43 3.90 0.56
C GLU A 23 21.77 4.71 1.71
N THR A 24 21.55 6.01 1.49
CA THR A 24 20.90 6.87 2.48
C THR A 24 19.44 6.48 2.70
N PHE A 25 18.70 6.18 1.64
CA PHE A 25 17.31 5.78 1.70
C PHE A 25 17.11 4.55 2.60
N TYR A 26 17.90 3.49 2.41
CA TYR A 26 17.78 2.26 3.19
C TYR A 26 18.34 2.38 4.61
N ARG A 27 19.40 3.14 4.81
CA ARG A 27 19.93 3.43 6.14
C ARG A 27 18.92 4.17 7.01
N GLN A 28 18.20 5.13 6.46
CA GLN A 28 17.14 5.86 7.15
C GLN A 28 15.84 5.03 7.29
N ARG A 29 15.64 3.99 6.47
CA ARG A 29 14.45 3.13 6.42
C ARG A 29 14.82 1.65 6.49
N PRO A 30 15.39 1.19 7.63
CA PRO A 30 15.94 -0.16 7.75
C PRO A 30 14.86 -1.26 7.61
N VAL A 31 13.63 -1.01 8.04
CA VAL A 31 12.52 -1.95 7.85
C VAL A 31 12.13 -2.05 6.37
N THR A 32 12.10 -0.93 5.65
CA THR A 32 11.90 -0.94 4.19
C THR A 32 13.02 -1.69 3.46
N ALA A 33 14.29 -1.56 3.91
CA ALA A 33 15.40 -2.33 3.36
C ALA A 33 15.13 -3.84 3.43
N THR A 34 14.70 -4.36 4.59
CA THR A 34 14.30 -5.77 4.75
C THR A 34 13.17 -6.16 3.80
N PHE A 35 12.14 -5.32 3.64
CA PHE A 35 11.03 -5.59 2.72
C PHE A 35 11.45 -5.62 1.25
N THR A 36 12.52 -4.91 0.88
CA THR A 36 13.08 -4.94 -0.49
C THR A 36 14.10 -6.06 -0.71
N GLY A 37 14.52 -6.78 0.34
CA GLY A 37 15.51 -7.86 0.27
C GLY A 37 16.95 -7.37 0.48
N LEU A 38 17.14 -6.23 1.14
CA LEU A 38 18.45 -5.72 1.53
C LEU A 38 18.64 -5.91 3.03
N HIS A 39 19.48 -6.89 3.40
CA HIS A 39 19.52 -7.46 4.75
C HIS A 39 20.62 -6.87 5.66
N GLN A 40 21.41 -5.90 5.19
CA GLN A 40 22.46 -5.26 5.99
C GLN A 40 21.91 -4.44 7.18
N HIS A 41 20.60 -4.15 7.20
CA HIS A 41 19.93 -3.36 8.25
C HIS A 41 18.89 -4.17 9.06
N ASP A 42 18.89 -5.49 8.95
CA ASP A 42 17.83 -6.35 9.54
C ASP A 42 17.74 -6.28 11.07
N GLY A 43 18.84 -5.99 11.76
CA GLY A 43 18.85 -5.85 13.22
C GLY A 43 18.48 -4.45 13.73
N VAL A 44 18.10 -3.50 12.87
CA VAL A 44 17.94 -2.09 13.23
C VAL A 44 16.51 -1.63 13.02
N LEU A 45 16.00 -0.77 13.93
CA LEU A 45 14.82 0.08 13.73
C LEU A 45 15.27 1.50 13.36
N PRO A 46 14.43 2.31 12.70
CA PRO A 46 14.79 3.69 12.39
C PRO A 46 14.99 4.52 13.67
N ASP A 47 15.80 5.56 13.59
CA ASP A 47 15.87 6.58 14.63
C ASP A 47 15.01 7.78 14.21
N TRP A 48 13.88 7.97 14.89
CA TRP A 48 12.96 9.07 14.68
C TRP A 48 12.98 10.07 15.85
N SER A 49 14.07 10.15 16.59
CA SER A 49 14.29 11.23 17.55
C SER A 49 14.37 12.58 16.82
N PRO A 50 13.99 13.70 17.47
CA PRO A 50 14.04 15.03 16.84
C PRO A 50 15.41 15.40 16.27
N ALA A 51 16.51 15.01 16.96
CA ALA A 51 17.87 15.26 16.52
C ALA A 51 18.22 14.45 15.25
N ALA A 52 17.86 13.14 15.23
CA ALA A 52 18.10 12.28 14.07
C ALA A 52 17.28 12.73 12.85
N LEU A 53 16.01 13.10 13.03
CA LEU A 53 15.17 13.61 11.95
C LEU A 53 15.71 14.91 11.36
N GLY A 54 16.26 15.81 12.18
CA GLY A 54 16.93 17.02 11.70
C GLY A 54 18.16 16.71 10.84
N THR A 55 19.02 15.79 11.30
CA THR A 55 20.20 15.32 10.55
C THR A 55 19.77 14.65 9.23
N GLN A 56 18.75 13.77 9.27
CA GLN A 56 18.21 13.11 8.09
C GLN A 56 17.71 14.13 7.06
N ALA A 57 16.98 15.16 7.48
CA ALA A 57 16.51 16.22 6.59
C ALA A 57 17.68 16.97 5.90
N ASP A 58 18.78 17.24 6.61
CA ASP A 58 19.96 17.88 6.02
C ASP A 58 20.65 16.98 4.99
N GLU A 59 20.73 15.67 5.26
CA GLU A 59 21.24 14.68 4.31
C GLU A 59 20.38 14.63 3.05
N LEU A 60 19.03 14.63 3.18
CA LEU A 60 18.14 14.64 2.03
C LEU A 60 18.30 15.91 1.17
N ARG A 61 18.51 17.08 1.80
CA ARG A 61 18.80 18.34 1.08
C ARG A 61 20.14 18.28 0.35
N ALA A 62 21.15 17.65 0.95
CA ALA A 62 22.45 17.46 0.31
C ALA A 62 22.35 16.54 -0.91
N LEU A 63 21.66 15.42 -0.79
CA LEU A 63 21.42 14.48 -1.90
C LEU A 63 20.68 15.13 -3.06
N ARG A 64 19.68 15.98 -2.81
CA ARG A 64 18.98 16.72 -3.88
C ARG A 64 19.96 17.59 -4.68
N ARG A 65 20.88 18.29 -4.02
CA ARG A 65 21.92 19.08 -4.72
C ARG A 65 22.86 18.18 -5.54
N GLU A 66 23.17 16.97 -5.03
CA GLU A 66 24.00 16.02 -5.77
C GLU A 66 23.31 15.47 -7.02
N LEU A 67 22.01 15.12 -6.93
CA LEU A 67 21.20 14.69 -8.09
C LEU A 67 21.13 15.80 -9.15
N GLU A 68 21.00 17.04 -8.73
CA GLU A 68 20.99 18.22 -9.62
C GLU A 68 22.35 18.40 -10.31
N ALA A 69 23.45 18.30 -9.57
CA ALA A 69 24.80 18.34 -10.10
C ALA A 69 25.14 17.13 -11.02
N ALA A 70 24.49 15.98 -10.80
CA ALA A 70 24.63 14.79 -11.63
C ALA A 70 23.80 14.83 -12.94
N GLY A 71 23.12 15.94 -13.21
CA GLY A 71 22.41 16.16 -14.48
C GLY A 71 20.93 15.84 -14.42
N ARG A 72 20.29 15.84 -13.22
CA ARG A 72 18.83 15.76 -13.14
C ARG A 72 18.20 16.89 -13.94
N VAL A 73 17.31 16.55 -14.85
CA VAL A 73 16.56 17.50 -15.67
C VAL A 73 15.21 17.87 -15.01
N PRO A 74 14.61 19.04 -15.32
CA PRO A 74 13.24 19.36 -14.91
C PRO A 74 12.25 18.27 -15.34
N ASP A 75 11.19 18.07 -14.58
CA ASP A 75 10.18 17.02 -14.86
C ASP A 75 9.57 17.12 -16.26
N ALA A 76 9.41 18.35 -16.77
CA ALA A 76 8.91 18.58 -18.12
C ALA A 76 9.87 18.06 -19.22
N ASP A 77 11.15 17.96 -18.91
CA ASP A 77 12.22 17.61 -19.85
C ASP A 77 12.67 16.14 -19.73
N VAL A 78 12.09 15.37 -18.81
CA VAL A 78 12.35 13.93 -18.67
C VAL A 78 11.96 13.19 -19.95
N ARG A 79 12.94 12.58 -20.61
CA ARG A 79 12.78 11.87 -21.89
C ARG A 79 13.50 10.52 -21.91
N ALA A 80 14.69 10.45 -21.34
CA ALA A 80 15.49 9.23 -21.37
C ALA A 80 15.09 8.26 -20.26
N PHE A 81 14.75 7.03 -20.65
CA PHE A 81 14.47 5.95 -19.72
C PHE A 81 15.63 4.92 -19.77
N PRO A 82 16.15 4.46 -18.61
CA PRO A 82 15.74 4.83 -17.25
C PRO A 82 16.44 6.09 -16.69
N GLY A 83 17.49 6.62 -17.32
CA GLY A 83 18.40 7.63 -16.77
C GLY A 83 17.71 8.86 -16.19
N ASP A 84 17.06 9.69 -17.05
CA ASP A 84 16.37 10.91 -16.57
C ASP A 84 15.27 10.57 -15.56
N VAL A 85 14.56 9.46 -15.80
CA VAL A 85 13.44 9.02 -14.96
C VAL A 85 13.90 8.68 -13.56
N ASP A 86 14.96 7.88 -13.40
CA ASP A 86 15.45 7.48 -12.07
C ASP A 86 15.97 8.69 -11.26
N LEU A 87 16.68 9.63 -11.90
CA LEU A 87 17.14 10.86 -11.24
C LEU A 87 15.94 11.73 -10.81
N ALA A 88 14.95 11.89 -11.67
CA ALA A 88 13.77 12.71 -11.38
C ALA A 88 12.90 12.09 -10.28
N LEU A 89 12.75 10.77 -10.27
CA LEU A 89 11.98 10.05 -9.23
C LEU A 89 12.73 9.98 -7.90
N ALA A 90 14.06 9.86 -7.92
CA ALA A 90 14.88 9.97 -6.71
C ALA A 90 14.72 11.36 -6.07
N ASP A 91 14.81 12.43 -6.87
CA ASP A 91 14.58 13.80 -6.38
C ASP A 91 13.14 13.97 -5.85
N ALA A 92 12.14 13.41 -6.54
CA ALA A 92 10.76 13.42 -6.07
C ALA A 92 10.59 12.72 -4.71
N ALA A 93 11.22 11.55 -4.54
CA ALA A 93 11.19 10.82 -3.27
C ALA A 93 11.85 11.62 -2.13
N LEU A 94 12.95 12.33 -2.41
CA LEU A 94 13.62 13.21 -1.44
C LEU A 94 12.76 14.44 -1.10
N GLU A 95 12.15 15.08 -2.10
CA GLU A 95 11.26 16.24 -1.90
C GLU A 95 10.03 15.86 -1.08
N ILE A 96 9.41 14.70 -1.36
CA ILE A 96 8.28 14.17 -0.58
C ILE A 96 8.71 13.91 0.86
N ALA A 97 9.85 13.24 1.09
CA ALA A 97 10.35 12.95 2.43
C ALA A 97 10.64 14.23 3.25
N LEU A 98 11.20 15.26 2.62
CA LEU A 98 11.40 16.58 3.25
C LEU A 98 10.07 17.24 3.60
N ALA A 99 9.10 17.23 2.67
CA ALA A 99 7.78 17.80 2.91
C ALA A 99 7.00 17.03 4.01
N GLU A 100 7.14 15.72 4.09
CA GLU A 100 6.59 14.91 5.20
C GLU A 100 7.14 15.39 6.55
N HIS A 101 8.45 15.64 6.63
CA HIS A 101 9.09 16.16 7.83
C HIS A 101 8.65 17.59 8.15
N GLU A 102 8.70 18.49 7.18
CA GLU A 102 8.39 19.93 7.35
C GLU A 102 6.90 20.20 7.60
N SER A 103 6.01 19.36 7.09
CA SER A 103 4.55 19.50 7.31
C SER A 103 4.08 19.19 8.72
N GLY A 104 4.93 18.60 9.57
CA GLY A 104 4.54 18.12 10.89
C GLY A 104 3.49 17.00 10.84
N HIS A 105 3.36 16.30 9.71
CA HIS A 105 2.48 15.14 9.53
C HIS A 105 3.27 13.83 9.79
N PHE A 106 2.85 12.71 9.30
CA PHE A 106 3.52 11.40 9.39
C PHE A 106 4.13 11.11 10.77
N VAL A 107 5.44 10.96 10.89
CA VAL A 107 6.11 10.58 12.15
C VAL A 107 5.87 11.59 13.29
N HIS A 108 5.58 12.84 12.94
CA HIS A 108 5.28 13.89 13.92
C HIS A 108 3.84 13.85 14.45
N ARG A 109 2.96 13.03 13.83
CA ARG A 109 1.54 13.09 14.16
C ARG A 109 0.80 11.76 14.06
N ASN A 110 1.26 10.82 13.22
CA ASN A 110 0.60 9.55 12.98
C ASN A 110 1.21 8.42 13.84
N PRO A 111 0.56 8.03 14.97
CA PRO A 111 1.10 7.02 15.86
C PRO A 111 1.12 5.61 15.25
N SER A 112 0.28 5.33 14.23
CA SER A 112 0.30 4.03 13.55
C SER A 112 1.54 3.80 12.68
N LEU A 113 2.31 4.85 12.34
CA LEU A 113 3.63 4.65 11.74
C LEU A 113 4.61 4.04 12.73
N TRP A 114 4.59 4.49 13.99
CA TRP A 114 5.44 3.97 15.06
C TRP A 114 5.12 2.51 15.38
N THR A 115 3.82 2.20 15.59
CA THR A 115 3.40 0.81 15.83
C THR A 115 3.70 -0.07 14.63
N GLY A 116 3.48 0.41 13.41
CA GLY A 116 3.72 -0.33 12.19
C GLY A 116 5.18 -0.67 11.95
N GLU A 117 6.10 0.30 12.08
CA GLU A 117 7.55 0.05 11.95
C GLU A 117 8.02 -0.98 12.98
N ALA A 118 7.58 -0.87 14.23
CA ALA A 118 7.96 -1.81 15.29
C ALA A 118 7.41 -3.23 15.02
N ILE A 119 6.12 -3.37 14.70
CA ILE A 119 5.47 -4.67 14.50
C ILE A 119 5.99 -5.34 13.23
N PHE A 120 5.89 -4.65 12.09
CA PHE A 120 6.27 -5.22 10.80
C PHE A 120 7.79 -5.33 10.63
N GLY A 121 8.56 -4.54 11.36
CA GLY A 121 9.99 -4.71 11.47
C GLY A 121 10.39 -6.11 11.98
N VAL A 122 9.65 -6.64 12.96
CA VAL A 122 9.86 -8.01 13.46
C VAL A 122 9.18 -9.04 12.54
N LEU A 123 7.92 -8.80 12.15
CA LEU A 123 7.16 -9.74 11.33
C LEU A 123 7.83 -10.02 9.97
N SER A 124 8.47 -9.02 9.35
CA SER A 124 9.20 -9.21 8.09
C SER A 124 10.32 -10.24 8.20
N LEU A 125 10.93 -10.39 9.37
CA LEU A 125 12.02 -11.33 9.64
C LEU A 125 11.54 -12.73 10.00
N VAL A 126 10.39 -12.85 10.64
CA VAL A 126 9.87 -14.15 11.09
C VAL A 126 8.97 -14.83 10.05
N THR A 127 8.32 -14.06 9.16
CA THR A 127 7.37 -14.61 8.18
C THR A 127 7.95 -14.84 6.78
N ARG A 128 9.09 -14.23 6.43
CA ARG A 128 9.72 -14.33 5.12
C ARG A 128 10.89 -15.31 5.17
N ASP A 129 11.00 -16.17 4.17
CA ASP A 129 12.02 -17.24 4.12
C ASP A 129 13.16 -16.89 3.14
N PHE A 130 13.92 -15.83 3.47
CA PHE A 130 15.05 -15.34 2.66
C PHE A 130 16.42 -15.84 3.16
N ALA A 131 16.50 -16.32 4.39
CA ALA A 131 17.72 -16.81 5.02
C ALA A 131 17.40 -17.91 6.05
N PRO A 132 18.40 -18.67 6.56
CA PRO A 132 18.18 -19.62 7.64
C PRO A 132 17.47 -18.99 8.84
N LEU A 133 16.50 -19.72 9.41
CA LEU A 133 15.64 -19.19 10.47
C LEU A 133 16.44 -18.63 11.65
N ALA A 134 17.53 -19.29 12.05
CA ALA A 134 18.39 -18.83 13.13
C ALA A 134 19.00 -17.45 12.89
N GLU A 135 19.35 -17.10 11.66
CA GLU A 135 19.89 -15.78 11.28
C GLU A 135 18.80 -14.73 11.35
N ARG A 136 17.62 -15.03 10.80
CA ARG A 136 16.46 -14.13 10.85
C ARG A 136 16.00 -13.87 12.29
N LEU A 137 16.01 -14.89 13.16
CA LEU A 137 15.66 -14.75 14.57
C LEU A 137 16.68 -13.94 15.38
N LYS A 138 17.98 -13.94 15.02
CA LYS A 138 18.97 -13.04 15.64
C LYS A 138 18.66 -11.58 15.30
N SER A 139 18.35 -11.29 14.04
CA SER A 139 17.94 -9.96 13.62
C SER A 139 16.62 -9.52 14.25
N ALA A 140 15.64 -10.42 14.35
CA ALA A 140 14.38 -10.15 15.04
C ALA A 140 14.57 -9.87 16.54
N GLU A 141 15.47 -10.62 17.21
CA GLU A 141 15.85 -10.36 18.61
C GLU A 141 16.41 -8.96 18.80
N ALA A 142 17.29 -8.53 17.89
CA ALA A 142 17.87 -7.18 17.95
C ALA A 142 16.80 -6.09 17.79
N ARG A 143 15.84 -6.24 16.82
CA ARG A 143 14.71 -5.32 16.68
C ARG A 143 13.78 -5.33 17.88
N LEU A 144 13.46 -6.51 18.44
CA LEU A 144 12.64 -6.62 19.66
C LEU A 144 13.28 -5.86 20.81
N ALA A 145 14.59 -6.01 21.00
CA ALA A 145 15.33 -5.29 22.04
C ALA A 145 15.34 -3.76 21.82
N ALA A 146 15.22 -3.29 20.59
CA ALA A 146 15.17 -1.86 20.25
C ALA A 146 13.77 -1.24 20.39
N ILE A 147 12.68 -2.01 20.37
CA ILE A 147 11.28 -1.51 20.42
C ILE A 147 11.02 -0.59 21.60
N PRO A 148 11.44 -0.89 22.87
CA PRO A 148 11.16 0.00 23.99
C PRO A 148 11.73 1.42 23.78
N ALA A 149 12.98 1.53 23.34
CA ALA A 149 13.62 2.81 23.07
C ALA A 149 13.00 3.53 21.86
N PHE A 150 12.67 2.79 20.80
CA PHE A 150 12.03 3.32 19.60
C PHE A 150 10.65 3.94 19.92
N LEU A 151 9.77 3.21 20.61
CA LEU A 151 8.44 3.74 20.96
C LEU A 151 8.52 4.91 21.96
N ALA A 152 9.55 4.95 22.82
CA ALA A 152 9.77 6.08 23.73
C ALA A 152 10.14 7.39 23.00
N GLN A 153 10.75 7.31 21.82
CA GLN A 153 11.05 8.50 20.99
C GLN A 153 9.78 9.23 20.56
N ALA A 154 8.66 8.50 20.38
CA ALA A 154 7.40 9.09 19.97
C ALA A 154 6.93 10.22 20.90
N ALA A 155 7.14 10.09 22.19
CA ALA A 155 6.77 11.12 23.18
C ALA A 155 7.56 12.43 23.02
N GLN A 156 8.72 12.38 22.37
CA GLN A 156 9.56 13.56 22.10
C GLN A 156 9.33 14.14 20.71
N THR A 157 8.88 13.30 19.77
CA THR A 157 8.80 13.65 18.35
C THR A 157 7.38 14.01 17.93
N MET A 158 6.38 13.32 18.50
CA MET A 158 4.99 13.57 18.15
C MET A 158 4.45 14.81 18.86
N ALA A 159 3.82 15.66 18.07
CA ALA A 159 3.00 16.76 18.58
C ALA A 159 1.58 16.26 18.98
N SER A 160 0.52 16.97 18.64
CA SER A 160 -0.85 16.49 18.82
C SER A 160 -1.23 15.46 17.74
N SER A 161 -2.01 14.46 18.12
CA SER A 161 -2.57 13.47 17.19
C SER A 161 -4.09 13.40 17.32
N PRO A 162 -4.86 13.30 16.22
CA PRO A 162 -6.30 13.12 16.29
C PRO A 162 -6.70 11.91 17.12
N LEU A 163 -7.81 11.99 17.84
CA LEU A 163 -8.28 10.91 18.71
C LEU A 163 -8.48 9.59 17.92
N ASP A 164 -9.05 9.67 16.73
CA ASP A 164 -9.27 8.49 15.87
C ASP A 164 -7.96 7.80 15.49
N TRP A 165 -6.89 8.56 15.22
CA TRP A 165 -5.57 8.01 14.92
C TRP A 165 -4.93 7.34 16.15
N LYS A 166 -5.08 7.97 17.34
CA LYS A 166 -4.65 7.36 18.60
C LYS A 166 -5.40 6.05 18.88
N MET A 167 -6.73 6.03 18.65
CA MET A 167 -7.54 4.83 18.82
C MET A 167 -7.10 3.71 17.85
N LYS A 168 -6.79 4.05 16.60
CA LYS A 168 -6.27 3.08 15.63
C LYS A 168 -4.92 2.49 16.07
N ALA A 169 -3.98 3.34 16.49
CA ALA A 169 -2.68 2.87 16.98
C ALA A 169 -2.79 2.04 18.27
N ARG A 170 -3.76 2.33 19.13
CA ARG A 170 -4.05 1.47 20.30
C ARG A 170 -4.55 0.08 19.89
N GLN A 171 -5.38 -0.01 18.84
CA GLN A 171 -5.78 -1.31 18.28
C GLN A 171 -4.56 -2.09 17.74
N ASP A 172 -3.57 -1.40 17.15
CA ASP A 172 -2.32 -2.02 16.73
C ASP A 172 -1.55 -2.56 17.95
N CYS A 173 -1.50 -1.80 19.06
CA CYS A 173 -0.91 -2.27 20.32
C CYS A 173 -1.66 -3.47 20.90
N ASP A 174 -3.00 -3.47 20.87
CA ASP A 174 -3.84 -4.59 21.34
C ASP A 174 -3.57 -5.88 20.55
N ALA A 175 -3.13 -5.77 19.29
CA ALA A 175 -2.67 -6.91 18.50
C ALA A 175 -1.23 -7.32 18.83
N ALA A 176 -0.34 -6.34 19.04
CA ALA A 176 1.07 -6.55 19.31
C ALA A 176 1.34 -7.20 20.66
N VAL A 177 0.58 -6.82 21.69
CA VAL A 177 0.78 -7.32 23.07
C VAL A 177 0.73 -8.85 23.15
N PRO A 178 -0.34 -9.57 22.79
CA PRO A 178 -0.35 -11.02 22.82
C PRO A 178 0.61 -11.66 21.81
N LEU A 179 0.84 -11.03 20.67
CA LEU A 179 1.78 -11.51 19.66
C LEU A 179 3.21 -11.62 20.24
N PHE A 180 3.69 -10.55 20.90
CA PHE A 180 5.04 -10.49 21.44
C PHE A 180 5.17 -11.12 22.82
N ALA A 181 4.11 -11.10 23.64
CA ALA A 181 4.16 -11.72 24.96
C ALA A 181 4.07 -13.25 24.92
N GLN A 182 3.36 -13.82 23.96
CA GLN A 182 2.98 -15.24 23.99
C GLN A 182 3.22 -15.96 22.66
N ALA A 183 2.63 -15.49 21.55
CA ALA A 183 2.56 -16.26 20.31
C ALA A 183 3.95 -16.48 19.68
N LEU A 184 4.74 -15.43 19.51
CA LEU A 184 6.10 -15.53 18.97
C LEU A 184 7.08 -16.23 19.91
N PRO A 185 7.11 -15.95 21.24
CA PRO A 185 7.94 -16.71 22.18
C PRO A 185 7.64 -18.21 22.18
N ALA A 186 6.37 -18.60 22.14
CA ALA A 186 5.99 -20.01 22.08
C ALA A 186 6.49 -20.67 20.78
N TRP A 187 6.25 -20.02 19.66
CA TRP A 187 6.73 -20.50 18.35
C TRP A 187 8.25 -20.64 18.32
N VAL A 188 9.01 -19.65 18.79
CA VAL A 188 10.48 -19.72 18.80
C VAL A 188 11.00 -20.86 19.68
N ARG A 189 10.38 -21.10 20.86
CA ARG A 189 10.73 -22.26 21.70
C ARG A 189 10.53 -23.58 20.96
N ASP A 190 9.40 -23.69 20.22
CA ASP A 190 9.12 -24.90 19.43
C ASP A 190 10.13 -25.08 18.30
N GLU A 191 10.50 -24.01 17.59
CA GLU A 191 11.50 -24.06 16.52
C GLU A 191 12.90 -24.47 17.04
N VAL A 192 13.29 -23.96 18.20
CA VAL A 192 14.55 -24.34 18.86
C VAL A 192 14.50 -25.80 19.33
N ALA A 193 13.40 -26.22 19.96
CA ALA A 193 13.22 -27.59 20.44
C ALA A 193 13.25 -28.62 19.29
N GLN A 194 12.78 -28.24 18.11
CA GLN A 194 12.80 -29.07 16.89
C GLN A 194 14.12 -28.96 16.10
N GLY A 195 15.10 -28.20 16.58
CA GLY A 195 16.41 -28.06 15.96
C GLY A 195 16.42 -27.18 14.69
N ARG A 196 15.33 -26.46 14.37
CA ARG A 196 15.23 -25.58 13.19
C ARG A 196 15.87 -24.21 13.39
N ALA A 197 16.15 -23.82 14.64
CA ALA A 197 16.81 -22.56 14.98
C ALA A 197 18.06 -22.78 15.84
N PRO A 198 19.12 -23.41 15.32
CA PRO A 198 20.31 -23.73 16.10
C PRO A 198 21.03 -22.46 16.57
N GLY A 199 21.47 -22.47 17.84
CA GLY A 199 22.21 -21.34 18.43
C GLY A 199 21.34 -20.15 18.86
N ILE A 200 20.03 -20.26 18.80
CA ILE A 200 19.09 -19.30 19.39
C ILE A 200 18.86 -19.68 20.86
N ASP A 201 19.05 -18.70 21.76
CA ASP A 201 18.62 -18.78 23.17
C ASP A 201 17.15 -18.38 23.27
N ALA A 202 16.25 -19.36 23.30
CA ALA A 202 14.82 -19.14 23.33
C ALA A 202 14.35 -18.36 24.59
N GLU A 203 15.03 -18.54 25.73
CA GLU A 203 14.69 -17.82 26.95
C GLU A 203 15.09 -16.33 26.87
N ARG A 204 16.27 -16.05 26.33
CA ARG A 204 16.69 -14.65 26.07
C ARG A 204 15.76 -14.01 25.04
N TRP A 205 15.45 -14.71 23.96
CA TRP A 205 14.54 -14.23 22.93
C TRP A 205 13.14 -13.92 23.51
N SER A 206 12.64 -14.81 24.36
CA SER A 206 11.37 -14.62 25.07
C SER A 206 11.41 -13.37 25.97
N ARG A 207 12.48 -13.14 26.72
CA ARG A 207 12.61 -11.95 27.58
C ARG A 207 12.55 -10.65 26.78
N VAL A 208 13.27 -10.53 25.66
CA VAL A 208 13.24 -9.30 24.85
C VAL A 208 11.89 -9.12 24.15
N SER A 209 11.23 -10.20 23.77
CA SER A 209 9.89 -10.15 23.18
C SER A 209 8.83 -9.68 24.19
N VAL A 210 8.90 -10.16 25.44
CA VAL A 210 8.03 -9.69 26.52
C VAL A 210 8.28 -8.21 26.83
N ALA A 211 9.53 -7.76 26.87
CA ALA A 211 9.86 -6.35 27.07
C ALA A 211 9.31 -5.46 25.93
N ALA A 212 9.31 -5.95 24.69
CA ALA A 212 8.65 -5.26 23.57
C ALA A 212 7.13 -5.18 23.78
N SER A 213 6.48 -6.26 24.25
CA SER A 213 5.05 -6.26 24.58
C SER A 213 4.71 -5.23 25.67
N GLU A 214 5.53 -5.14 26.72
CA GLU A 214 5.38 -4.14 27.79
C GLU A 214 5.51 -2.71 27.24
N ALA A 215 6.42 -2.48 26.27
CA ALA A 215 6.56 -1.19 25.61
C ALA A 215 5.32 -0.81 24.79
N PHE A 216 4.67 -1.75 24.10
CA PHE A 216 3.39 -1.51 23.43
C PHE A 216 2.27 -1.18 24.43
N THR A 217 2.22 -1.84 25.60
CA THR A 217 1.27 -1.54 26.66
C THR A 217 1.49 -0.11 27.20
N ALA A 218 2.74 0.28 27.43
CA ALA A 218 3.09 1.63 27.86
C ALA A 218 2.72 2.68 26.78
N PHE A 219 2.99 2.38 25.52
CA PHE A 219 2.64 3.26 24.38
C PHE A 219 1.13 3.44 24.24
N ALA A 220 0.35 2.35 24.36
CA ALA A 220 -1.12 2.42 24.36
C ALA A 220 -1.67 3.28 25.51
N THR A 221 -1.05 3.18 26.69
CA THR A 221 -1.39 3.99 27.86
C THR A 221 -1.06 5.47 27.61
N TRP A 222 0.11 5.77 27.07
CA TRP A 222 0.49 7.13 26.69
C TRP A 222 -0.48 7.75 25.66
N LEU A 223 -0.89 6.99 24.65
CA LEU A 223 -1.87 7.41 23.65
C LEU A 223 -3.27 7.69 24.23
N ALA A 224 -3.61 7.09 25.39
CA ALA A 224 -4.89 7.30 26.05
C ALA A 224 -4.99 8.66 26.76
N VAL A 225 -3.85 9.32 27.04
CA VAL A 225 -3.84 10.64 27.69
C VAL A 225 -4.41 11.69 26.71
N PRO A 226 -5.45 12.44 27.11
CA PRO A 226 -5.99 13.50 26.27
C PRO A 226 -4.95 14.61 26.07
N ASP A 227 -4.66 14.96 24.82
CA ASP A 227 -3.96 16.22 24.53
C ASP A 227 -4.93 17.37 24.84
N MET A 228 -4.44 18.43 25.44
CA MET A 228 -5.24 19.65 25.67
C MET A 228 -5.86 20.20 24.37
N ALA A 229 -5.20 19.98 23.23
CA ALA A 229 -5.70 20.36 21.91
C ALA A 229 -6.84 19.44 21.39
N SER A 230 -6.89 18.17 21.82
CA SER A 230 -7.94 17.22 21.40
C SER A 230 -9.18 17.26 22.32
N ALA A 231 -9.06 17.80 23.52
CA ALA A 231 -10.17 17.91 24.49
C ALA A 231 -11.31 18.82 24.03
N GLY A 232 -11.04 19.82 23.17
CA GLY A 232 -12.05 20.71 22.62
C GLY A 232 -12.96 20.10 21.54
N ILE A 233 -12.55 18.96 20.95
CA ILE A 233 -13.26 18.31 19.83
C ILE A 233 -14.17 17.17 20.33
N ALA A 234 -13.85 16.57 21.47
CA ALA A 234 -14.54 15.37 21.97
C ALA A 234 -15.97 15.60 22.45
N THR A 235 -16.35 16.83 22.76
CA THR A 235 -17.67 17.12 23.38
C THR A 235 -18.82 17.29 22.38
N SER A 236 -18.56 17.42 21.08
CA SER A 236 -19.61 17.62 20.05
C SER A 236 -20.15 16.33 19.40
N TRP A 237 -19.68 15.15 19.79
CA TRP A 237 -19.79 13.91 19.00
C TRP A 237 -20.99 13.00 19.32
N PHE A 238 -21.75 13.26 20.38
CA PHE A 238 -22.91 12.43 20.75
C PHE A 238 -24.26 12.96 20.26
N GLY A 239 -24.28 13.99 19.42
CA GLY A 239 -25.49 14.49 18.77
C GLY A 239 -25.96 13.59 17.63
N ARG A 240 -27.12 12.95 17.78
CA ARG A 240 -27.82 12.18 16.74
C ARG A 240 -28.41 13.13 15.67
N GLY A 241 -27.60 13.66 14.78
CA GLY A 241 -28.06 14.42 13.62
C GLY A 241 -27.23 14.08 12.39
N LYS A 242 -27.86 13.94 11.20
CA LYS A 242 -27.12 13.92 9.93
C LYS A 242 -26.28 15.19 9.87
N PRO A 243 -24.97 15.13 9.56
CA PRO A 243 -24.18 16.34 9.31
C PRO A 243 -24.87 17.14 8.22
N LYS A 244 -24.99 18.43 8.41
CA LYS A 244 -25.33 19.37 7.32
C LYS A 244 -24.29 19.15 6.22
N GLY A 245 -24.67 19.21 4.97
CA GLY A 245 -23.90 18.76 3.81
C GLY A 245 -22.39 19.02 3.85
N LEU A 246 -21.61 18.28 3.10
CA LEU A 246 -20.15 18.31 3.02
C LEU A 246 -19.49 19.70 2.85
N ALA A 247 -20.26 20.74 2.59
CA ALA A 247 -19.78 22.10 2.33
C ALA A 247 -19.46 22.92 3.62
N ASP A 248 -19.92 22.49 4.81
CA ASP A 248 -19.98 23.37 5.98
C ASP A 248 -18.91 23.09 7.07
N ILE A 249 -17.88 22.27 6.79
CA ILE A 249 -16.91 21.89 7.80
C ILE A 249 -15.52 22.39 7.41
N GLY A 250 -15.07 23.45 8.09
CA GLY A 250 -13.70 23.95 7.96
C GLY A 250 -12.63 22.96 8.46
N PRO A 251 -11.33 23.27 8.29
CA PRO A 251 -10.23 22.35 8.62
C PRO A 251 -10.26 21.92 10.09
N THR A 252 -10.42 20.62 10.33
CA THR A 252 -10.64 20.02 11.65
C THR A 252 -9.35 19.60 12.36
N GLY A 253 -8.20 19.85 11.77
CA GLY A 253 -6.93 19.30 12.27
C GLY A 253 -6.74 17.79 12.02
N GLU A 254 -7.68 17.11 11.35
CA GLU A 254 -7.67 15.69 11.03
C GLU A 254 -7.05 15.38 9.65
N SER A 255 -6.57 16.39 8.95
CA SER A 255 -6.01 16.30 7.60
C SER A 255 -4.57 16.80 7.54
N ALA A 256 -3.85 16.39 6.49
CA ALA A 256 -2.58 17.01 6.12
C ALA A 256 -2.80 18.40 5.51
N PRO A 257 -1.77 19.27 5.53
CA PRO A 257 -1.83 20.53 4.80
C PRO A 257 -2.09 20.32 3.30
N GLN A 258 -2.91 21.17 2.68
CA GLN A 258 -3.22 21.11 1.25
C GLN A 258 -1.97 21.10 0.38
N LEU A 259 -0.97 21.92 0.71
CA LEU A 259 0.31 21.98 -0.01
C LEU A 259 1.03 20.61 -0.06
N LEU A 260 0.88 19.79 0.99
CA LEU A 260 1.44 18.43 0.98
C LEU A 260 0.68 17.55 -0.01
N LEU A 261 -0.65 17.61 -0.05
CA LEU A 261 -1.42 16.86 -1.04
C LEU A 261 -1.09 17.31 -2.47
N GLU A 262 -0.98 18.62 -2.72
CA GLU A 262 -0.57 19.16 -4.02
C GLU A 262 0.80 18.62 -4.45
N LEU A 263 1.75 18.58 -3.51
CA LEU A 263 3.08 18.01 -3.77
C LEU A 263 2.98 16.50 -4.10
N LEU A 264 2.24 15.74 -3.32
CA LEU A 264 2.08 14.29 -3.52
C LEU A 264 1.41 13.97 -4.86
N VAL A 265 0.40 14.73 -5.25
CA VAL A 265 -0.24 14.57 -6.57
C VAL A 265 0.74 14.96 -7.70
N ARG A 266 1.45 16.07 -7.56
CA ARG A 266 2.37 16.58 -8.59
C ARG A 266 3.65 15.75 -8.70
N ARG A 267 4.30 15.41 -7.58
CA ARG A 267 5.60 14.73 -7.56
C ARG A 267 5.49 13.22 -7.36
N GLY A 268 4.47 12.76 -6.64
CA GLY A 268 4.23 11.34 -6.41
C GLY A 268 3.51 10.67 -7.58
N HIS A 269 2.43 11.28 -8.06
CA HIS A 269 1.65 10.73 -9.18
C HIS A 269 1.97 11.38 -10.54
N TRP A 270 2.78 12.45 -10.58
CA TRP A 270 3.13 13.22 -11.78
C TRP A 270 1.90 13.78 -12.52
N VAL A 271 0.88 14.17 -11.77
CA VAL A 271 -0.34 14.79 -12.28
C VAL A 271 -0.29 16.29 -11.97
N THR A 272 -0.42 17.11 -13.01
CA THR A 272 -0.35 18.58 -12.91
C THR A 272 -1.73 19.24 -12.90
N THR A 273 -2.81 18.48 -13.06
CA THR A 273 -4.19 18.96 -12.97
C THR A 273 -4.44 19.56 -11.58
N PRO A 274 -5.03 20.76 -11.47
CA PRO A 274 -5.37 21.37 -10.18
C PRO A 274 -6.26 20.47 -9.33
N LEU A 275 -6.09 20.48 -8.00
CA LEU A 275 -6.89 19.65 -7.09
C LEU A 275 -8.40 19.89 -7.20
N SER A 276 -8.81 21.12 -7.48
CA SER A 276 -10.24 21.44 -7.70
C SER A 276 -10.81 20.74 -8.93
N GLU A 277 -10.06 20.73 -10.02
CA GLU A 277 -10.45 20.06 -11.27
C GLU A 277 -10.47 18.54 -11.10
N LEU A 278 -9.46 17.98 -10.42
CA LEU A 278 -9.45 16.56 -10.05
C LEU A 278 -10.65 16.19 -9.18
N LEU A 279 -11.05 17.05 -8.25
CA LEU A 279 -12.23 16.81 -7.40
C LEU A 279 -13.51 16.81 -8.23
N ASP A 280 -13.65 17.71 -9.18
CA ASP A 280 -14.82 17.78 -10.07
C ASP A 280 -14.87 16.53 -10.97
N GLU A 281 -13.74 16.13 -11.58
CA GLU A 281 -13.66 14.90 -12.37
C GLU A 281 -13.99 13.65 -11.53
N ALA A 282 -13.44 13.52 -10.32
CA ALA A 282 -13.70 12.39 -9.43
C ALA A 282 -15.15 12.34 -8.95
N THR A 283 -15.76 13.51 -8.71
CA THR A 283 -17.17 13.62 -8.30
C THR A 283 -18.09 13.19 -9.45
N THR A 284 -17.79 13.60 -10.68
CA THR A 284 -18.49 13.16 -11.88
C THR A 284 -18.38 11.66 -12.08
N ALA A 285 -17.16 11.12 -12.00
CA ALA A 285 -16.91 9.69 -12.12
C ALA A 285 -17.66 8.86 -11.05
N LEU A 286 -17.76 9.38 -9.81
CA LEU A 286 -18.55 8.75 -8.75
C LEU A 286 -20.03 8.73 -9.09
N ALA A 287 -20.59 9.84 -9.58
CA ALA A 287 -22.00 9.91 -9.95
C ALA A 287 -22.33 8.94 -11.10
N GLU A 288 -21.52 8.91 -12.13
CA GLU A 288 -21.68 7.98 -13.26
C GLU A 288 -21.58 6.51 -12.83
N ALA A 289 -20.57 6.19 -11.99
CA ALA A 289 -20.38 4.83 -11.48
C ALA A 289 -21.58 4.37 -10.64
N ARG A 290 -22.19 5.25 -9.86
CA ARG A 290 -23.40 4.93 -9.07
C ARG A 290 -24.62 4.66 -9.95
N VAL A 291 -24.89 5.54 -10.92
CA VAL A 291 -25.99 5.33 -11.87
C VAL A 291 -25.84 3.97 -12.53
N ARG A 292 -24.63 3.64 -12.97
CA ARG A 292 -24.38 2.33 -13.59
C ARG A 292 -24.58 1.16 -12.63
N LEU A 293 -24.18 1.30 -11.36
CA LEU A 293 -24.42 0.27 -10.33
C LEU A 293 -25.92 0.07 -10.12
N ASP A 294 -26.69 1.14 -10.00
CA ASP A 294 -28.14 1.08 -9.81
C ASP A 294 -28.83 0.39 -11.00
N GLU A 295 -28.42 0.72 -12.23
CA GLU A 295 -28.92 0.05 -13.45
C GLU A 295 -28.62 -1.45 -13.46
N MET A 296 -27.39 -1.84 -13.12
CA MET A 296 -26.99 -3.26 -13.11
C MET A 296 -27.64 -4.03 -11.97
N ALA A 297 -27.86 -3.41 -10.82
CA ALA A 297 -28.46 -4.06 -9.66
C ALA A 297 -30.00 -4.12 -9.73
N ALA A 298 -30.66 -3.24 -10.49
CA ALA A 298 -32.13 -3.16 -10.56
C ALA A 298 -32.82 -4.49 -10.90
N PRO A 299 -32.35 -5.31 -11.88
CA PRO A 299 -32.95 -6.61 -12.18
C PRO A 299 -32.84 -7.62 -11.02
N HIS A 300 -31.95 -7.40 -10.06
CA HIS A 300 -31.70 -8.25 -8.90
C HIS A 300 -32.39 -7.76 -7.62
N GLY A 301 -33.24 -6.74 -7.70
CA GLY A 301 -33.89 -6.12 -6.53
C GLY A 301 -33.10 -4.98 -5.89
N GLY A 302 -32.14 -4.42 -6.60
CA GLY A 302 -31.27 -3.33 -6.16
C GLY A 302 -30.02 -3.80 -5.43
N TRP A 303 -29.09 -2.86 -5.17
CA TRP A 303 -27.79 -3.18 -4.58
C TRP A 303 -27.87 -3.94 -3.24
N PRO A 304 -28.77 -3.63 -2.28
CA PRO A 304 -28.88 -4.41 -1.05
C PRO A 304 -29.18 -5.90 -1.28
N ALA A 305 -30.05 -6.21 -2.25
CA ALA A 305 -30.38 -7.59 -2.60
C ALA A 305 -29.19 -8.30 -3.29
N VAL A 306 -28.44 -7.58 -4.11
CA VAL A 306 -27.19 -8.09 -4.71
C VAL A 306 -26.16 -8.41 -3.62
N GLN A 307 -26.00 -7.55 -2.60
CA GLN A 307 -25.07 -7.81 -1.50
C GLN A 307 -25.40 -9.11 -0.75
N GLU A 308 -26.66 -9.41 -0.52
CA GLU A 308 -27.07 -10.69 0.09
C GLU A 308 -26.78 -11.87 -0.83
N GLN A 309 -27.10 -11.76 -2.13
CA GLN A 309 -26.78 -12.79 -3.11
C GLN A 309 -25.28 -13.07 -3.19
N LEU A 310 -24.44 -12.03 -3.18
CA LEU A 310 -22.98 -12.14 -3.14
C LEU A 310 -22.51 -12.81 -1.85
N ALA A 311 -23.08 -12.41 -0.71
CA ALA A 311 -22.71 -12.98 0.59
C ALA A 311 -23.08 -14.48 0.67
N ASP A 312 -24.19 -14.91 0.07
CA ASP A 312 -24.62 -16.30 0.04
C ASP A 312 -23.84 -17.17 -0.97
N ALA A 313 -23.25 -16.54 -1.98
CA ALA A 313 -22.40 -17.20 -2.97
C ALA A 313 -20.98 -17.40 -2.45
N HIS A 314 -20.77 -18.43 -1.63
CA HIS A 314 -19.47 -18.72 -1.00
C HIS A 314 -19.14 -20.23 -1.03
N PRO A 315 -17.85 -20.61 -0.97
CA PRO A 315 -17.46 -22.02 -0.89
C PRO A 315 -17.95 -22.65 0.42
N THR A 316 -18.09 -23.98 0.43
CA THR A 316 -18.24 -24.72 1.69
C THR A 316 -16.93 -24.69 2.47
N PRO A 317 -16.95 -24.91 3.82
CA PRO A 317 -15.72 -24.91 4.60
C PRO A 317 -14.60 -25.83 4.05
N PRO A 318 -14.86 -27.06 3.61
CA PRO A 318 -13.83 -27.91 3.00
C PRO A 318 -13.28 -27.36 1.67
N GLN A 319 -14.07 -26.60 0.90
CA GLN A 319 -13.68 -26.05 -0.39
C GLN A 319 -13.01 -24.67 -0.28
N TYR A 320 -13.02 -24.06 0.91
CA TYR A 320 -12.62 -22.67 1.08
C TYR A 320 -11.22 -22.36 0.55
N LEU A 321 -10.19 -23.09 0.98
CA LEU A 321 -8.82 -22.85 0.49
C LEU A 321 -8.63 -23.27 -0.97
N ALA A 322 -9.26 -24.38 -1.40
CA ALA A 322 -9.19 -24.85 -2.77
C ALA A 322 -9.77 -23.82 -3.76
N ARG A 323 -10.83 -23.09 -3.38
CA ARG A 323 -11.45 -22.06 -4.21
C ARG A 323 -10.47 -20.96 -4.66
N PHE A 324 -9.52 -20.56 -3.82
CA PHE A 324 -8.49 -19.59 -4.20
C PHE A 324 -7.59 -20.12 -5.30
N HIS A 325 -7.16 -21.39 -5.21
CA HIS A 325 -6.33 -22.02 -6.23
C HIS A 325 -7.08 -22.22 -7.54
N GLU A 326 -8.29 -22.76 -7.48
CA GLU A 326 -9.16 -22.95 -8.66
C GLU A 326 -9.40 -21.64 -9.40
N THR A 327 -9.69 -20.56 -8.66
CA THR A 327 -9.92 -19.23 -9.23
C THR A 327 -8.63 -18.65 -9.82
N TRP A 328 -7.48 -18.87 -9.18
CA TRP A 328 -6.19 -18.44 -9.68
C TRP A 328 -5.82 -19.15 -11.00
N ASP A 329 -5.99 -20.47 -11.06
CA ASP A 329 -5.75 -21.25 -12.27
C ASP A 329 -6.67 -20.82 -13.42
N ALA A 330 -7.95 -20.58 -13.13
CA ALA A 330 -8.93 -20.08 -14.11
C ALA A 330 -8.57 -18.66 -14.60
N CYS A 331 -8.14 -17.77 -13.69
CA CYS A 331 -7.71 -16.41 -14.04
C CYS A 331 -6.48 -16.44 -14.96
N ARG A 332 -5.49 -17.27 -14.65
CA ARG A 332 -4.30 -17.47 -15.48
C ARG A 332 -4.68 -17.99 -16.87
N ALA A 333 -5.47 -19.05 -16.92
CA ALA A 333 -5.91 -19.64 -18.19
C ALA A 333 -6.66 -18.63 -19.07
N ALA A 334 -7.54 -17.81 -18.49
CA ALA A 334 -8.25 -16.76 -19.22
C ALA A 334 -7.29 -15.68 -19.72
N ALA A 335 -6.33 -15.22 -18.89
CA ALA A 335 -5.35 -14.22 -19.28
C ALA A 335 -4.44 -14.69 -20.43
N GLU A 336 -4.02 -15.97 -20.41
CA GLU A 336 -3.23 -16.59 -21.47
C GLU A 336 -4.05 -16.77 -22.76
N ALA A 337 -5.30 -17.27 -22.66
CA ALA A 337 -6.18 -17.48 -23.81
C ALA A 337 -6.54 -16.18 -24.56
N HIS A 338 -6.70 -15.09 -23.83
CA HIS A 338 -7.01 -13.76 -24.39
C HIS A 338 -5.75 -12.93 -24.66
N GLU A 339 -4.56 -13.52 -24.55
CA GLU A 339 -3.28 -12.84 -24.79
C GLU A 339 -3.18 -11.48 -24.07
N LEU A 340 -3.54 -11.44 -22.78
CA LEU A 340 -3.58 -10.19 -22.03
C LEU A 340 -2.18 -9.67 -21.67
N VAL A 341 -1.31 -10.54 -21.22
CA VAL A 341 0.06 -10.22 -20.77
C VAL A 341 0.92 -11.47 -20.88
N THR A 342 2.23 -11.31 -21.00
CA THR A 342 3.16 -12.44 -20.87
C THR A 342 3.16 -12.90 -19.40
N TRP A 343 2.59 -14.09 -19.16
CA TRP A 343 2.48 -14.61 -17.81
C TRP A 343 3.86 -15.03 -17.29
N PRO A 344 4.26 -14.57 -16.10
CA PRO A 344 5.58 -14.88 -15.56
C PRO A 344 5.68 -16.30 -15.00
N ASP A 345 6.89 -16.88 -15.05
CA ASP A 345 7.23 -18.07 -14.27
C ASP A 345 7.52 -17.67 -12.81
N ALA A 346 6.45 -17.36 -12.09
CA ALA A 346 6.47 -16.95 -10.69
C ALA A 346 5.26 -17.57 -9.99
N PRO A 347 5.39 -18.81 -9.50
CA PRO A 347 4.27 -19.50 -8.88
C PRO A 347 3.89 -18.85 -7.54
N LEU A 348 2.57 -18.78 -7.31
CA LEU A 348 1.96 -18.33 -6.07
C LEU A 348 1.11 -19.46 -5.51
N ARG A 349 1.11 -19.63 -4.19
CA ARG A 349 0.21 -20.56 -3.51
C ARG A 349 -0.53 -19.86 -2.37
N TYR A 350 -1.79 -20.23 -2.19
CA TYR A 350 -2.59 -19.77 -1.07
C TYR A 350 -2.41 -20.70 0.11
N VAL A 351 -2.03 -20.15 1.26
CA VAL A 351 -1.76 -20.91 2.49
C VAL A 351 -2.47 -20.27 3.68
N PRO A 352 -2.88 -21.06 4.69
CA PRO A 352 -3.46 -20.48 5.90
C PRO A 352 -2.41 -19.65 6.67
N PHE A 353 -2.86 -18.63 7.42
CA PHE A 353 -1.99 -17.89 8.33
C PHE A 353 -1.23 -18.85 9.24
N PRO A 354 0.09 -18.64 9.44
CA PRO A 354 0.85 -19.36 10.45
C PRO A 354 0.22 -19.20 11.84
N ALA A 355 0.25 -20.27 12.63
CA ALA A 355 -0.41 -20.29 13.93
C ALA A 355 0.02 -19.13 14.85
N HIS A 356 1.30 -18.77 14.83
CA HIS A 356 1.87 -17.68 15.64
C HIS A 356 1.45 -16.27 15.23
N THR A 357 0.84 -16.08 14.03
CA THR A 357 0.32 -14.78 13.58
C THR A 357 -1.20 -14.73 13.51
N ARG A 358 -1.89 -15.86 13.71
CA ARG A 358 -3.33 -16.04 13.48
C ARG A 358 -4.19 -15.01 14.24
N ASP A 359 -3.92 -14.82 15.54
CA ASP A 359 -4.74 -13.95 16.39
C ASP A 359 -4.45 -12.45 16.17
N ALA A 360 -3.24 -12.12 15.72
CA ALA A 360 -2.84 -10.75 15.40
C ALA A 360 -3.31 -10.33 14.00
N ALA A 361 -3.34 -11.25 13.05
CA ALA A 361 -3.60 -10.99 11.64
C ALA A 361 -4.89 -10.21 11.35
N PRO A 362 -6.05 -10.51 11.97
CA PRO A 362 -7.28 -9.75 11.72
C PRO A 362 -7.22 -8.29 12.17
N LYS A 363 -6.33 -7.94 13.10
CA LYS A 363 -6.18 -6.61 13.67
C LYS A 363 -5.08 -5.81 12.98
N LEU A 364 -4.13 -6.51 12.36
CA LEU A 364 -3.00 -5.92 11.64
C LEU A 364 -3.32 -5.86 10.14
N TYR A 365 -3.44 -4.66 9.64
CA TYR A 365 -3.68 -4.43 8.23
C TYR A 365 -2.47 -4.95 7.40
N TYR A 366 -2.72 -5.56 6.23
CA TYR A 366 -1.72 -6.01 5.24
C TYR A 366 -0.97 -7.33 5.49
N LEU A 367 -1.49 -8.26 6.28
CA LEU A 367 -0.82 -9.57 6.39
C LEU A 367 -1.18 -10.55 5.26
N HIS A 368 -2.21 -10.30 4.43
CA HIS A 368 -2.66 -11.26 3.40
C HIS A 368 -1.69 -11.39 2.25
N TYR A 369 -1.54 -10.34 1.47
CA TYR A 369 -0.56 -10.27 0.40
C TYR A 369 0.48 -9.21 0.77
N ARG A 370 1.73 -9.60 0.76
CA ARG A 370 2.88 -8.69 0.81
C ARG A 370 3.66 -8.88 -0.48
N SER A 371 4.08 -7.79 -1.09
CA SER A 371 4.96 -7.86 -2.26
C SER A 371 6.15 -8.77 -1.98
N PRO A 372 6.54 -9.68 -2.89
CA PRO A 372 7.84 -10.33 -2.80
C PRO A 372 8.93 -9.26 -2.69
N ALA A 373 10.06 -9.61 -2.09
CA ALA A 373 11.19 -8.69 -2.09
C ALA A 373 11.92 -8.75 -3.44
N PRO A 374 12.18 -7.61 -4.10
CA PRO A 374 12.82 -7.60 -5.42
C PRO A 374 14.22 -8.19 -5.44
N PHE A 375 14.92 -8.20 -4.31
CA PHE A 375 16.31 -8.68 -4.21
C PHE A 375 16.45 -10.03 -3.51
N ASP A 376 15.34 -10.65 -3.05
CA ASP A 376 15.35 -12.01 -2.50
C ASP A 376 15.10 -13.05 -3.58
N PRO A 377 15.81 -14.19 -3.54
CA PRO A 377 15.51 -15.33 -4.39
C PRO A 377 14.28 -16.07 -3.85
N VAL A 378 13.09 -15.70 -4.29
CA VAL A 378 11.85 -16.39 -3.90
C VAL A 378 11.41 -17.34 -5.01
N GLY A 379 11.41 -18.66 -4.72
CA GLY A 379 10.99 -19.69 -5.68
C GLY A 379 9.47 -19.77 -5.83
N VAL A 380 8.73 -19.75 -4.71
CA VAL A 380 7.25 -19.74 -4.65
C VAL A 380 6.81 -18.68 -3.68
N PHE A 381 5.82 -17.90 -4.06
CA PHE A 381 5.27 -16.83 -3.21
C PHE A 381 4.04 -17.32 -2.45
N ASP A 382 4.03 -17.11 -1.13
CA ASP A 382 2.89 -17.48 -0.27
C ASP A 382 1.94 -16.29 -0.09
N TYR A 383 0.69 -16.50 -0.52
CA TYR A 383 -0.43 -15.63 -0.19
C TYR A 383 -1.15 -16.20 1.02
N VAL A 384 -1.14 -15.48 2.14
CA VAL A 384 -1.73 -16.01 3.38
C VAL A 384 -3.22 -15.72 3.47
N VAL A 385 -3.99 -16.75 3.83
CA VAL A 385 -5.45 -16.72 3.91
C VAL A 385 -5.90 -16.93 5.35
N ALA A 386 -6.89 -16.18 5.81
CA ALA A 386 -7.43 -16.35 7.16
C ALA A 386 -8.05 -17.75 7.31
N PRO A 387 -7.57 -18.59 8.26
CA PRO A 387 -8.07 -19.95 8.43
C PRO A 387 -9.48 -19.95 9.02
N LEU A 388 -10.19 -21.07 8.81
CA LEU A 388 -11.47 -21.35 9.45
C LEU A 388 -11.32 -22.14 10.75
N ASP A 389 -10.14 -22.72 10.99
CA ASP A 389 -9.87 -23.55 12.17
C ASP A 389 -10.00 -22.75 13.47
N GLY A 390 -10.65 -23.36 14.46
CA GLY A 390 -10.86 -22.75 15.78
C GLY A 390 -12.04 -21.78 15.84
N LEU A 391 -12.75 -21.53 14.74
CA LEU A 391 -13.97 -20.73 14.71
C LEU A 391 -15.18 -21.59 15.06
N THR A 392 -16.20 -21.00 15.69
CA THR A 392 -17.53 -21.59 15.87
C THR A 392 -18.25 -21.70 14.52
N GLY A 393 -19.31 -22.49 14.41
CA GLY A 393 -20.08 -22.62 13.18
C GLY A 393 -20.66 -21.28 12.67
N GLU A 394 -21.06 -20.39 13.59
CA GLU A 394 -21.56 -19.06 13.26
C GLU A 394 -20.42 -18.16 12.74
N GLU A 395 -19.26 -18.18 13.37
CA GLU A 395 -18.07 -17.43 12.92
C GLU A 395 -17.55 -17.93 11.58
N VAL A 396 -17.60 -19.24 11.31
CA VAL A 396 -17.27 -19.82 10.01
C VAL A 396 -18.21 -19.27 8.94
N THR A 397 -19.53 -19.30 9.19
CA THR A 397 -20.52 -18.77 8.26
C THR A 397 -20.30 -17.28 7.99
N ALA A 398 -20.10 -16.48 9.03
CA ALA A 398 -19.81 -15.05 8.90
C ALA A 398 -18.54 -14.79 8.08
N ARG A 399 -17.48 -15.59 8.31
CA ARG A 399 -16.22 -15.51 7.55
C ARG A 399 -16.42 -15.86 6.08
N LEU A 400 -17.14 -16.92 5.75
CA LEU A 400 -17.41 -17.32 4.37
C LEU A 400 -18.27 -16.30 3.63
N ARG A 401 -19.27 -15.74 4.29
CA ARG A 401 -20.10 -14.65 3.73
C ARG A 401 -19.27 -13.39 3.45
N GLN A 402 -18.30 -13.08 4.31
CA GLN A 402 -17.37 -11.97 4.13
C GLN A 402 -16.35 -12.24 3.02
N TRP A 403 -15.86 -13.48 2.92
CA TRP A 403 -14.90 -13.94 1.92
C TRP A 403 -15.61 -14.83 0.90
N ASN A 404 -16.67 -14.29 0.31
CA ASN A 404 -17.49 -14.95 -0.69
C ASN A 404 -16.74 -15.09 -2.04
N ASP A 405 -17.35 -15.80 -2.99
CA ASP A 405 -16.73 -16.08 -4.28
C ASP A 405 -16.30 -14.82 -5.03
N SER A 406 -17.09 -13.75 -5.01
CA SER A 406 -16.72 -12.47 -5.63
C SER A 406 -15.55 -11.79 -4.97
N VAL A 407 -15.46 -11.82 -3.63
CA VAL A 407 -14.32 -11.25 -2.89
C VAL A 407 -13.05 -12.07 -3.16
N ILE A 408 -13.17 -13.41 -3.21
CA ILE A 408 -12.05 -14.28 -3.60
C ILE A 408 -11.61 -13.93 -5.02
N THR A 409 -12.53 -13.90 -5.97
CA THR A 409 -12.21 -13.63 -7.39
C THR A 409 -11.63 -12.24 -7.60
N LEU A 410 -12.33 -11.20 -7.19
CA LEU A 410 -11.95 -9.82 -7.53
C LEU A 410 -10.78 -9.33 -6.70
N ASN A 411 -10.83 -9.51 -5.36
CA ASN A 411 -9.83 -8.94 -4.49
C ASN A 411 -8.60 -9.84 -4.29
N HIS A 412 -8.83 -11.10 -3.89
CA HIS A 412 -7.71 -11.97 -3.50
C HIS A 412 -7.00 -12.61 -4.69
N VAL A 413 -7.70 -12.84 -5.80
CA VAL A 413 -7.10 -13.46 -6.98
C VAL A 413 -6.78 -12.39 -8.03
N VAL A 414 -7.76 -11.77 -8.68
CA VAL A 414 -7.49 -10.87 -9.81
C VAL A 414 -6.64 -9.68 -9.38
N HIS A 415 -7.06 -8.93 -8.36
CA HIS A 415 -6.37 -7.72 -7.91
C HIS A 415 -4.99 -8.02 -7.31
N HIS A 416 -4.87 -9.02 -6.41
CA HIS A 416 -3.62 -9.27 -5.69
C HIS A 416 -2.81 -10.44 -6.25
N GLY A 417 -3.37 -11.65 -6.26
CA GLY A 417 -2.62 -12.90 -6.36
C GLY A 417 -2.30 -13.38 -7.78
N ALA A 418 -2.97 -12.83 -8.81
CA ALA A 418 -2.84 -13.27 -10.18
C ALA A 418 -2.36 -12.14 -11.10
N ILE A 419 -3.17 -11.74 -12.08
CA ILE A 419 -2.80 -10.74 -13.09
C ILE A 419 -2.55 -9.33 -12.50
N GLY A 420 -3.05 -9.03 -11.29
CA GLY A 420 -2.85 -7.76 -10.59
C GLY A 420 -1.44 -7.59 -10.03
N HIS A 421 -1.33 -7.37 -8.72
CA HIS A 421 -0.05 -7.08 -8.08
C HIS A 421 1.02 -8.15 -8.29
N HIS A 422 0.64 -9.45 -8.36
CA HIS A 422 1.63 -10.50 -8.50
C HIS A 422 2.38 -10.42 -9.84
N VAL A 423 1.65 -10.32 -10.95
CA VAL A 423 2.24 -10.15 -12.28
C VAL A 423 2.96 -8.79 -12.40
N GLN A 424 2.36 -7.72 -11.90
CA GLN A 424 2.96 -6.39 -11.90
C GLN A 424 4.31 -6.35 -11.17
N ASN A 425 4.38 -6.92 -9.96
CA ASN A 425 5.60 -6.97 -9.17
C ASN A 425 6.70 -7.79 -9.87
N HIS A 426 6.34 -8.94 -10.47
CA HIS A 426 7.30 -9.73 -11.22
C HIS A 426 7.98 -8.93 -12.34
N HIS A 427 7.20 -8.18 -13.12
CA HIS A 427 7.74 -7.35 -14.20
C HIS A 427 8.52 -6.14 -13.63
N ALA A 428 7.99 -5.45 -12.62
CA ALA A 428 8.65 -4.30 -12.02
C ALA A 428 10.04 -4.61 -11.49
N TYR A 429 10.21 -5.73 -10.79
CA TYR A 429 11.49 -6.14 -10.19
C TYR A 429 12.59 -6.47 -11.22
N ARG A 430 12.20 -6.72 -12.47
CA ARG A 430 13.09 -6.97 -13.61
C ARG A 430 13.22 -5.76 -14.54
N GLY A 431 12.49 -4.69 -14.26
CA GLY A 431 12.53 -3.46 -15.04
C GLY A 431 13.91 -2.78 -15.04
N ALA A 432 14.15 -1.92 -16.01
CA ALA A 432 15.41 -1.18 -16.13
C ALA A 432 15.54 -0.04 -15.11
N SER A 433 14.43 0.58 -14.68
CA SER A 433 14.43 1.64 -13.67
C SER A 433 14.79 1.09 -12.29
N ARG A 434 15.83 1.65 -11.66
CA ARG A 434 16.26 1.29 -10.29
C ARG A 434 15.18 1.67 -9.26
N ILE A 435 14.58 2.84 -9.40
CA ILE A 435 13.46 3.29 -8.56
C ILE A 435 12.24 2.39 -8.80
N GLY A 436 11.91 2.13 -10.06
CA GLY A 436 10.75 1.32 -10.45
C GLY A 436 10.79 -0.12 -9.92
N ARG A 437 11.98 -0.68 -9.65
CA ARG A 437 12.12 -2.01 -9.05
C ARG A 437 11.60 -2.08 -7.62
N VAL A 438 11.67 -0.99 -6.86
CA VAL A 438 11.43 -1.00 -5.41
C VAL A 438 10.26 -0.14 -4.96
N ALA A 439 9.83 0.83 -5.77
CA ALA A 439 8.89 1.86 -5.34
C ALA A 439 7.54 1.30 -4.86
N ALA A 440 7.02 0.26 -5.51
CA ALA A 440 5.74 -0.35 -5.17
C ALA A 440 5.83 -1.49 -4.13
N VAL A 441 6.99 -1.73 -3.52
CA VAL A 441 7.13 -2.76 -2.47
C VAL A 441 6.37 -2.33 -1.23
N ASP A 442 5.50 -3.21 -0.72
CA ASP A 442 4.82 -3.01 0.55
C ASP A 442 5.84 -3.08 1.70
N ALA A 443 6.08 -1.96 2.36
CA ALA A 443 6.90 -1.88 3.55
C ALA A 443 6.04 -2.03 4.82
N ALA A 444 6.38 -1.38 5.94
CA ALA A 444 5.64 -1.56 7.21
C ALA A 444 4.15 -1.17 7.10
N CYS A 445 3.86 0.10 6.83
CA CYS A 445 2.49 0.64 6.76
C CYS A 445 2.16 1.30 5.42
N ARG A 446 3.11 1.39 4.50
CA ARG A 446 2.98 2.10 3.22
C ARG A 446 3.92 1.52 2.18
N LEU A 447 3.77 1.93 0.92
CA LEU A 447 4.71 1.59 -0.13
C LEU A 447 6.12 2.12 0.19
N SER A 448 7.12 1.43 -0.29
CA SER A 448 8.54 1.81 -0.17
C SER A 448 8.77 3.25 -0.63
N MET A 449 8.23 3.62 -1.79
CA MET A 449 8.22 4.99 -2.28
C MET A 449 6.83 5.35 -2.80
N PHE A 450 6.34 6.53 -2.45
CA PHE A 450 5.01 7.01 -2.84
C PHE A 450 4.82 7.06 -4.37
N THR A 451 5.90 7.31 -5.11
CA THR A 451 5.91 7.37 -6.58
C THR A 451 5.48 6.08 -7.28
N GLY A 452 5.54 4.93 -6.61
CA GLY A 452 5.07 3.65 -7.16
C GLY A 452 3.54 3.45 -7.10
N GLY A 453 2.83 4.28 -6.33
CA GLY A 453 1.44 4.01 -5.94
C GLY A 453 0.43 4.02 -7.09
N SER A 454 0.51 5.00 -7.99
CA SER A 454 -0.45 5.10 -9.11
C SER A 454 -0.33 3.94 -10.11
N LEU A 455 0.87 3.37 -10.27
CA LEU A 455 1.03 2.17 -11.09
C LEU A 455 0.52 0.94 -10.33
N ALA A 456 0.97 0.71 -9.10
CA ALA A 456 0.61 -0.48 -8.35
C ALA A 456 -0.91 -0.64 -8.23
N GLU A 457 -1.57 0.33 -7.64
CA GLU A 457 -3.01 0.27 -7.41
C GLU A 457 -3.83 0.49 -8.69
N GLY A 458 -3.33 1.36 -9.57
CA GLY A 458 -3.96 1.61 -10.87
C GLY A 458 -3.98 0.36 -11.74
N TRP A 459 -2.87 -0.38 -11.83
CA TRP A 459 -2.80 -1.64 -12.55
C TRP A 459 -3.73 -2.69 -11.96
N ALA A 460 -3.68 -2.90 -10.65
CA ALA A 460 -4.48 -3.90 -9.97
C ALA A 460 -6.00 -3.66 -10.10
N CYS A 461 -6.44 -2.40 -10.11
CA CYS A 461 -7.84 -2.05 -10.39
C CYS A 461 -8.19 -2.17 -11.88
N TYR A 462 -7.29 -1.72 -12.77
CA TYR A 462 -7.46 -1.81 -14.21
C TYR A 462 -7.62 -3.25 -14.70
N VAL A 463 -6.87 -4.20 -14.16
CA VAL A 463 -7.00 -5.60 -14.57
C VAL A 463 -8.30 -6.25 -14.10
N CYS A 464 -8.94 -5.75 -13.02
CA CYS A 464 -10.29 -6.16 -12.67
C CYS A 464 -11.31 -5.74 -13.76
N ASP A 465 -11.16 -4.51 -14.29
CA ASP A 465 -11.96 -4.05 -15.43
C ASP A 465 -11.68 -4.88 -16.69
N LEU A 466 -10.42 -5.22 -16.92
CA LEU A 466 -10.00 -6.02 -18.07
C LEU A 466 -10.56 -7.44 -18.01
N MET A 467 -10.60 -8.07 -16.83
CA MET A 467 -11.18 -9.40 -16.66
C MET A 467 -12.71 -9.40 -16.86
N GLU A 468 -13.38 -8.29 -16.56
CA GLU A 468 -14.79 -8.10 -16.95
C GLU A 468 -14.92 -7.97 -18.48
N GLU A 469 -14.08 -7.15 -19.14
CA GLU A 469 -14.11 -6.95 -20.60
C GLU A 469 -13.98 -8.25 -21.40
N ILE A 470 -13.20 -9.22 -20.90
CA ILE A 470 -13.01 -10.53 -21.58
C ILE A 470 -14.08 -11.57 -21.21
N GLY A 471 -15.04 -11.22 -20.34
CA GLY A 471 -16.12 -12.12 -19.92
C GLY A 471 -15.69 -13.18 -18.88
N PHE A 472 -14.60 -12.96 -18.14
CA PHE A 472 -14.17 -13.86 -17.06
C PHE A 472 -15.09 -13.79 -15.85
N LEU A 473 -15.64 -12.61 -15.54
CA LEU A 473 -16.49 -12.40 -14.37
C LEU A 473 -17.90 -12.95 -14.58
N THR A 474 -18.47 -13.56 -13.56
CA THR A 474 -19.91 -13.90 -13.55
C THR A 474 -20.75 -12.61 -13.55
N PRO A 475 -22.06 -12.68 -13.88
CA PRO A 475 -22.94 -11.52 -13.80
C PRO A 475 -22.96 -10.84 -12.42
N LEU A 476 -22.91 -11.60 -11.32
CA LEU A 476 -22.83 -11.06 -9.96
C LEU A 476 -21.46 -10.42 -9.69
N ASP A 477 -20.36 -11.06 -10.14
CA ASP A 477 -19.02 -10.48 -10.00
C ASP A 477 -18.90 -9.16 -10.77
N ALA A 478 -19.51 -9.04 -11.94
CA ALA A 478 -19.54 -7.80 -12.73
C ALA A 478 -20.25 -6.67 -11.97
N ILE A 479 -21.35 -6.96 -11.26
CA ILE A 479 -22.03 -5.96 -10.40
C ILE A 479 -21.12 -5.61 -9.20
N ALA A 480 -20.45 -6.58 -8.59
CA ALA A 480 -19.49 -6.34 -7.51
C ALA A 480 -18.29 -5.50 -7.99
N GLN A 481 -17.81 -5.73 -9.23
CA GLN A 481 -16.76 -4.90 -9.85
C GLN A 481 -17.27 -3.47 -10.10
N GLN A 482 -18.51 -3.29 -10.54
CA GLN A 482 -19.09 -1.95 -10.67
C GLN A 482 -19.18 -1.23 -9.32
N HIS A 483 -19.53 -1.94 -8.23
CA HIS A 483 -19.45 -1.36 -6.88
C HIS A 483 -18.02 -1.01 -6.48
N THR A 484 -17.01 -1.77 -6.91
CA THR A 484 -15.60 -1.43 -6.69
C THR A 484 -15.23 -0.12 -7.39
N ARG A 485 -15.72 0.15 -8.61
CA ARG A 485 -15.54 1.45 -9.30
C ARG A 485 -16.17 2.61 -8.50
N VAL A 486 -17.37 2.41 -7.94
CA VAL A 486 -17.97 3.38 -7.02
C VAL A 486 -17.07 3.66 -5.82
N ARG A 487 -16.54 2.63 -5.17
CA ARG A 487 -15.65 2.78 -4.01
C ARG A 487 -14.35 3.50 -4.36
N ILE A 488 -13.74 3.22 -5.50
CA ILE A 488 -12.50 3.87 -5.97
C ILE A 488 -12.74 5.36 -6.23
N ALA A 489 -13.82 5.72 -6.90
CA ALA A 489 -14.19 7.11 -7.13
C ALA A 489 -14.55 7.85 -5.81
N ALA A 490 -15.26 7.17 -4.89
CA ALA A 490 -15.56 7.71 -3.57
C ALA A 490 -14.28 7.96 -2.73
N ARG A 491 -13.27 7.07 -2.83
CA ARG A 491 -11.95 7.25 -2.21
C ARG A 491 -11.24 8.50 -2.74
N ALA A 492 -11.28 8.72 -4.06
CA ALA A 492 -10.66 9.91 -4.67
C ALA A 492 -11.32 11.21 -4.17
N VAL A 493 -12.65 11.24 -4.14
CA VAL A 493 -13.41 12.39 -3.58
C VAL A 493 -13.08 12.61 -2.11
N ALA A 494 -13.00 11.53 -1.32
CA ALA A 494 -12.70 11.59 0.11
C ALA A 494 -11.31 12.18 0.38
N ASP A 495 -10.28 11.68 -0.30
CA ASP A 495 -8.89 12.14 -0.16
C ASP A 495 -8.75 13.63 -0.50
N LEU A 496 -9.27 14.02 -1.66
CA LEU A 496 -9.24 15.41 -2.12
C LEU A 496 -9.99 16.35 -1.18
N ARG A 497 -11.16 15.95 -0.64
CA ARG A 497 -11.92 16.80 0.31
C ARG A 497 -11.27 16.88 1.68
N LEU A 498 -10.74 15.76 2.22
CA LEU A 498 -10.07 15.77 3.52
C LEU A 498 -8.89 16.74 3.52
N HIS A 499 -8.00 16.61 2.55
CA HIS A 499 -6.72 17.31 2.55
C HIS A 499 -6.76 18.69 1.88
N THR A 500 -7.93 19.10 1.37
CA THR A 500 -8.23 20.51 1.03
C THR A 500 -9.05 21.20 2.12
N GLY A 501 -9.22 20.57 3.30
CA GLY A 501 -9.95 21.16 4.44
C GLY A 501 -11.46 21.25 4.25
N ARG A 502 -12.04 20.55 3.27
CA ARG A 502 -13.47 20.58 2.93
C ARG A 502 -14.26 19.46 3.58
N ALA A 503 -13.62 18.60 4.37
CA ALA A 503 -14.25 17.47 5.03
C ALA A 503 -13.53 17.09 6.33
N SER A 504 -14.24 16.34 7.18
CA SER A 504 -13.74 15.73 8.41
C SER A 504 -13.91 14.20 8.35
N ILE A 505 -13.28 13.45 9.27
CA ILE A 505 -13.48 12.00 9.39
C ILE A 505 -14.97 11.63 9.48
N PRO A 506 -15.82 12.29 10.28
CA PRO A 506 -17.25 11.98 10.30
C PRO A 506 -17.97 12.22 8.99
N SER A 507 -17.68 13.34 8.30
CA SER A 507 -18.34 13.64 7.04
C SER A 507 -17.92 12.68 5.94
N ILE A 508 -16.67 12.22 5.95
CA ILE A 508 -16.18 11.18 5.02
C ILE A 508 -16.72 9.79 5.41
N THR A 509 -16.89 9.50 6.70
CA THR A 509 -17.58 8.26 7.13
C THR A 509 -18.98 8.23 6.52
N TRP A 510 -19.75 9.32 6.67
CA TRP A 510 -21.08 9.43 6.07
C TRP A 510 -21.03 9.35 4.53
N HIS A 511 -20.05 9.99 3.90
CA HIS A 511 -19.84 9.91 2.45
C HIS A 511 -19.68 8.45 1.98
N TYR A 512 -18.90 7.63 2.67
CA TYR A 512 -18.76 6.22 2.33
C TYR A 512 -20.02 5.39 2.60
N GLU A 513 -20.75 5.67 3.68
CA GLU A 513 -22.05 5.03 3.97
C GLU A 513 -23.06 5.34 2.86
N ASP A 514 -23.19 6.61 2.48
CA ASP A 514 -24.18 7.09 1.52
C ASP A 514 -23.80 6.80 0.06
N GLN A 515 -22.53 7.08 -0.32
CA GLN A 515 -22.11 7.01 -1.71
C GLN A 515 -21.60 5.63 -2.12
N ALA A 516 -21.00 4.88 -1.21
CA ALA A 516 -20.42 3.57 -1.49
C ALA A 516 -21.10 2.42 -0.74
N SER A 517 -22.25 2.67 -0.10
CA SER A 517 -23.04 1.66 0.62
C SER A 517 -22.21 0.80 1.58
N MET A 518 -21.20 1.40 2.22
CA MET A 518 -20.33 0.72 3.18
C MET A 518 -21.02 0.64 4.54
N SER A 519 -20.76 -0.45 5.28
CA SER A 519 -21.14 -0.48 6.69
C SER A 519 -20.44 0.65 7.46
N ARG A 520 -21.10 1.18 8.52
CA ARG A 520 -20.53 2.29 9.31
C ARG A 520 -19.14 1.99 9.84
N ALA A 521 -18.88 0.75 10.26
CA ALA A 521 -17.57 0.36 10.79
C ALA A 521 -16.49 0.41 9.69
N ALA A 522 -16.79 -0.14 8.51
CA ALA A 522 -15.89 -0.10 7.36
C ALA A 522 -15.68 1.32 6.84
N ALA A 523 -16.76 2.12 6.72
CA ALA A 523 -16.72 3.51 6.30
C ALA A 523 -15.85 4.38 7.22
N ARG A 524 -15.99 4.18 8.56
CA ARG A 524 -15.15 4.90 9.54
C ARG A 524 -13.68 4.48 9.44
N GLY A 525 -13.41 3.18 9.31
CA GLY A 525 -12.04 2.69 9.13
C GLY A 525 -11.35 3.28 7.90
N GLU A 526 -12.05 3.33 6.76
CA GLU A 526 -11.56 3.98 5.53
C GLU A 526 -11.34 5.48 5.71
N ALA A 527 -12.28 6.19 6.33
CA ALA A 527 -12.16 7.63 6.58
C ALA A 527 -10.95 7.96 7.47
N ILE A 528 -10.74 7.19 8.53
CA ILE A 528 -9.56 7.33 9.41
C ILE A 528 -8.28 7.08 8.60
N ARG A 529 -8.21 5.97 7.86
CA ARG A 529 -7.03 5.64 7.05
C ARG A 529 -6.71 6.73 6.04
N ASN A 530 -7.71 7.24 5.32
CA ASN A 530 -7.50 8.27 4.31
C ASN A 530 -7.03 9.58 4.94
N SER A 531 -7.51 9.94 6.13
CA SER A 531 -7.04 11.12 6.86
C SER A 531 -5.56 11.02 7.31
N MET A 532 -5.07 9.79 7.54
CA MET A 532 -3.69 9.52 7.96
C MET A 532 -2.68 9.56 6.80
N TYR A 533 -3.11 9.24 5.57
CA TYR A 533 -2.25 9.02 4.41
C TYR A 533 -2.72 9.83 3.20
N PRO A 534 -2.40 11.14 3.15
CA PRO A 534 -2.79 12.01 2.05
C PRO A 534 -2.28 11.51 0.70
N GLY A 535 -3.10 11.64 -0.32
CA GLY A 535 -2.76 11.23 -1.69
C GLY A 535 -2.79 9.72 -1.95
N ALA A 536 -2.94 8.90 -0.89
CA ALA A 536 -2.96 7.44 -1.03
C ALA A 536 -4.30 6.89 -1.53
N ALA A 537 -5.42 7.56 -1.21
CA ALA A 537 -6.73 7.07 -1.65
C ALA A 537 -7.05 7.49 -3.10
N VAL A 538 -6.56 8.63 -3.55
CA VAL A 538 -6.75 9.10 -4.93
C VAL A 538 -5.93 8.30 -5.96
N MET A 539 -4.83 7.63 -5.56
CA MET A 539 -3.93 6.92 -6.48
C MET A 539 -4.62 5.79 -7.25
N TYR A 540 -5.60 5.10 -6.63
CA TYR A 540 -6.39 4.04 -7.25
C TYR A 540 -7.12 4.55 -8.50
N TRP A 541 -7.87 5.63 -8.33
CA TRP A 541 -8.64 6.25 -9.39
C TRP A 541 -7.74 6.90 -10.45
N LEU A 542 -6.72 7.65 -10.03
CA LEU A 542 -5.77 8.29 -10.96
C LEU A 542 -5.07 7.25 -11.83
N GLY A 543 -4.51 6.21 -11.22
CA GLY A 543 -3.78 5.17 -11.95
C GLY A 543 -4.67 4.43 -12.95
N THR A 544 -5.83 3.94 -12.50
CA THR A 544 -6.78 3.22 -13.37
C THR A 544 -7.23 4.09 -14.55
N ARG A 545 -7.61 5.34 -14.29
CA ARG A 545 -8.03 6.29 -15.32
C ARG A 545 -6.94 6.52 -16.37
N GLU A 546 -5.72 6.76 -15.94
CA GLU A 546 -4.60 7.03 -16.84
C GLU A 546 -4.21 5.79 -17.68
N ILE A 547 -4.31 4.58 -17.12
CA ILE A 547 -4.05 3.35 -17.89
C ILE A 547 -5.12 3.17 -18.97
N HIS A 548 -6.40 3.35 -18.66
CA HIS A 548 -7.47 3.30 -19.67
C HIS A 548 -7.28 4.35 -20.76
N ARG A 549 -6.95 5.59 -20.40
CA ARG A 549 -6.68 6.68 -21.37
C ARG A 549 -5.50 6.34 -22.29
N LEU A 550 -4.40 5.85 -21.70
CA LEU A 550 -3.21 5.47 -22.45
C LEU A 550 -3.52 4.31 -23.42
N ARG A 551 -4.19 3.26 -22.94
CA ARG A 551 -4.60 2.11 -23.78
C ARG A 551 -5.46 2.56 -24.97
N ALA A 552 -6.46 3.40 -24.70
CA ALA A 552 -7.32 3.92 -25.76
C ALA A 552 -6.56 4.72 -26.81
N GLU A 553 -5.62 5.57 -26.39
CA GLU A 553 -4.81 6.39 -27.31
C GLU A 553 -3.84 5.54 -28.13
N ILE A 554 -3.14 4.58 -27.52
CA ILE A 554 -2.24 3.66 -28.25
C ILE A 554 -3.06 2.82 -29.25
N ARG A 555 -4.21 2.27 -28.81
CA ARG A 555 -5.11 1.51 -29.69
C ARG A 555 -5.58 2.34 -30.89
N ARG A 556 -5.92 3.61 -30.66
CA ARG A 556 -6.30 4.53 -31.74
C ARG A 556 -5.16 4.77 -32.74
N ARG A 557 -3.91 4.89 -32.27
CA ARG A 557 -2.73 5.09 -33.13
C ARG A 557 -2.34 3.85 -33.92
N GLU A 558 -2.31 2.70 -33.25
CA GLU A 558 -1.91 1.42 -33.85
C GLU A 558 -3.01 0.79 -34.72
N GLY A 559 -4.27 1.14 -34.53
CA GLY A 559 -5.41 0.61 -35.30
C GLY A 559 -5.46 -0.93 -35.25
N ALA A 560 -5.48 -1.55 -36.43
CA ALA A 560 -5.56 -3.00 -36.58
C ALA A 560 -4.30 -3.76 -36.07
N SER A 561 -3.17 -3.08 -35.90
CA SER A 561 -1.94 -3.69 -35.40
C SER A 561 -1.83 -3.70 -33.87
N PHE A 562 -2.82 -3.15 -33.16
CA PHE A 562 -2.84 -3.13 -31.69
C PHE A 562 -2.86 -4.55 -31.11
N SER A 563 -2.01 -4.80 -30.12
CA SER A 563 -1.98 -6.05 -29.37
C SER A 563 -2.03 -5.74 -27.87
N MET A 564 -2.98 -6.35 -27.17
CA MET A 564 -3.14 -6.17 -25.72
C MET A 564 -1.88 -6.64 -24.98
N ARG A 565 -1.37 -7.83 -25.30
CA ARG A 565 -0.14 -8.36 -24.71
C ARG A 565 1.04 -7.42 -24.91
N ARG A 566 1.29 -6.97 -26.13
CA ARG A 566 2.40 -6.04 -26.42
C ARG A 566 2.26 -4.73 -25.65
N PHE A 567 1.04 -4.20 -25.54
CA PHE A 567 0.76 -3.00 -24.78
C PHE A 567 1.08 -3.20 -23.30
N HIS A 568 0.58 -4.27 -22.67
CA HIS A 568 0.79 -4.53 -21.25
C HIS A 568 2.24 -4.88 -20.91
N ASP A 569 2.89 -5.73 -21.71
CA ASP A 569 4.28 -6.10 -21.50
C ASP A 569 5.19 -4.86 -21.57
N ARG A 570 4.95 -3.99 -22.56
CA ARG A 570 5.67 -2.72 -22.66
C ARG A 570 5.37 -1.80 -21.50
N PHE A 571 4.10 -1.64 -21.11
CA PHE A 571 3.68 -0.82 -19.99
C PHE A 571 4.35 -1.27 -18.68
N LEU A 572 4.33 -2.57 -18.37
CA LEU A 572 4.91 -3.13 -17.16
C LEU A 572 6.45 -3.12 -17.17
N SER A 573 7.10 -3.14 -18.35
CA SER A 573 8.56 -3.12 -18.44
C SER A 573 9.22 -1.85 -17.92
N TYR A 574 8.46 -0.77 -17.78
CA TYR A 574 8.95 0.48 -17.17
C TYR A 574 9.15 0.35 -15.64
N GLY A 575 8.59 -0.70 -15.00
CA GLY A 575 8.64 -0.86 -13.56
C GLY A 575 7.58 -0.01 -12.83
N ALA A 576 7.63 -0.02 -11.51
CA ALA A 576 6.66 0.68 -10.66
C ALA A 576 6.96 2.19 -10.58
N ILE A 577 6.77 2.89 -11.68
CA ILE A 577 6.90 4.36 -11.78
C ILE A 577 5.53 4.99 -12.06
N PRO A 578 5.33 6.30 -11.85
CA PRO A 578 4.03 6.94 -12.05
C PRO A 578 3.46 6.69 -13.45
N VAL A 579 2.18 6.32 -13.54
CA VAL A 579 1.50 6.03 -14.82
C VAL A 579 1.62 7.18 -15.80
N ALA A 580 1.54 8.42 -15.32
CA ALA A 580 1.69 9.62 -16.17
C ALA A 580 3.08 9.70 -16.84
N VAL A 581 4.13 9.22 -16.16
CA VAL A 581 5.50 9.14 -16.77
C VAL A 581 5.52 8.07 -17.84
N ILE A 582 5.00 6.86 -17.55
CA ILE A 582 4.91 5.77 -18.53
C ILE A 582 4.14 6.23 -19.77
N ALA A 583 2.99 6.87 -19.56
CA ALA A 583 2.17 7.38 -20.67
C ALA A 583 2.95 8.34 -21.56
N ARG A 584 3.68 9.30 -20.97
CA ARG A 584 4.53 10.24 -21.70
C ARG A 584 5.59 9.52 -22.55
N LEU A 585 6.31 8.55 -21.95
CA LEU A 585 7.36 7.79 -22.62
C LEU A 585 6.79 6.94 -23.77
N MET A 586 5.72 6.20 -23.52
CA MET A 586 5.10 5.36 -24.55
C MET A 586 4.56 6.17 -25.73
N LEU A 587 3.96 7.34 -25.47
CA LEU A 587 3.42 8.20 -26.51
C LEU A 587 4.52 8.94 -27.31
N ALA A 588 5.66 9.24 -26.69
CA ALA A 588 6.81 9.83 -27.38
C ALA A 588 7.48 8.84 -28.33
N ASP A 589 7.64 7.58 -27.93
CA ASP A 589 8.23 6.52 -28.77
C ASP A 589 7.37 6.19 -30.00
N GLU A 590 6.04 6.35 -29.91
CA GLU A 590 5.13 6.16 -31.06
C GLU A 590 5.23 7.29 -32.09
N VAL A 591 5.72 8.46 -31.71
CA VAL A 591 5.97 9.59 -32.65
C VAL A 591 7.31 9.40 -33.38
N ALA A 592 8.24 8.65 -32.77
CA ALA A 592 9.56 8.40 -33.32
C ALA A 592 9.60 7.19 -34.29
N ARG A 593 8.55 6.37 -34.33
CA ARG A 593 8.37 5.23 -35.26
C ARG A 593 7.61 5.67 -36.52
#